data_a5a8e4d1c2db5462258289dea394e061
#
_entry.id   a5a8e4d1c2db5462258289dea394e061
#
_cell.length_a   1.000
_cell.length_b   1.000
_cell.length_c   1.000
_cell.angle_alpha   90.00
_cell.angle_beta   90.00
_cell.angle_gamma   90.00
#
_symmetry.space_group_name_H-M   'P 1'
#
loop_
_entity.id
_entity.type
_entity.pdbx_description
1 polymer ?
#
loop_
_entity_poly.entity_id
_entity_poly.type
_entity_poly.pdbx_seq_one_letter_code
_entity_poly.pdbx_strand_id
1 'polypeptide(L)'
;MEILFSMYGDLLTLNVFCTMRKLILFLLILFIVPLHVAAQSNQRSLDRGDSCMKVYDYYNALSFYKQAQKQRNDNIIKMKIASCYYFRASYKQCVSLLKTVSTDSLTHDSFRELYYSLGAIGDVAHQVFYGMTLVRTFPRDSHIVADLMNVLVSPDYDHSDMAVYYGEDYCKTDSFNTEVNRALGEAYFMERKFEQCINTYRRVFAVGDTTYNSLYYTAGAFAYMERLDSAVYYFAKAVKMKPKMAVGLYRLGVVETQLGRYEDAVLHLKKAAELYEPDKSLMFTIYKNMGESRLCQKNFKEAYLYWGYALAYVDDNDLAEKRKVLGKRIGASFVK
;
A
#
# COMPACT_ATOMS: atom_id res chain seq x y z
N MET A 1 1.20 -26.57 92.56
CA MET A 1 2.36 -26.66 91.61
C MET A 1 1.93 -26.77 90.17
N GLU A 2 0.84 -27.40 89.84
CA GLU A 2 0.33 -27.59 88.48
C GLU A 2 -0.14 -26.33 87.81
N ILE A 3 -0.74 -25.37 88.50
CA ILE A 3 -1.24 -24.08 87.97
C ILE A 3 -0.09 -23.19 87.48
N LEU A 4 1.05 -23.20 88.16
CA LEU A 4 2.26 -22.45 87.73
C LEU A 4 2.93 -22.98 86.51
N PHE A 5 2.87 -24.30 86.29
CA PHE A 5 3.43 -24.97 85.05
C PHE A 5 2.57 -24.69 83.83
N SER A 6 1.22 -24.63 83.96
CA SER A 6 0.32 -24.29 82.92
C SER A 6 0.50 -22.82 82.44
N MET A 7 0.62 -21.86 83.38
CA MET A 7 0.84 -20.45 83.05
C MET A 7 2.20 -20.20 82.34
N TYR A 8 3.25 -20.94 82.73
CA TYR A 8 4.57 -20.86 82.07
C TYR A 8 4.56 -21.45 80.62
N GLY A 9 3.79 -22.50 80.39
CA GLY A 9 3.57 -23.08 79.05
C GLY A 9 2.83 -22.14 78.14
N ASP A 10 1.78 -21.47 78.64
CA ASP A 10 1.03 -20.52 77.87
C ASP A 10 1.82 -19.24 77.49
N LEU A 11 2.68 -18.76 78.45
CA LEU A 11 3.57 -17.62 78.19
C LEU A 11 4.66 -17.92 77.18
N LEU A 12 5.20 -19.13 77.17
CA LEU A 12 6.21 -19.59 76.21
C LEU A 12 5.58 -19.74 74.79
N THR A 13 4.39 -20.29 74.69
CA THR A 13 3.68 -20.43 73.43
C THR A 13 3.28 -19.08 72.85
N LEU A 14 2.84 -18.12 73.72
CA LEU A 14 2.50 -16.74 73.29
C LEU A 14 3.75 -16.00 72.76
N ASN A 15 4.91 -16.16 73.39
CA ASN A 15 6.17 -15.56 72.95
C ASN A 15 6.69 -16.15 71.64
N VAL A 16 6.55 -17.45 71.45
CA VAL A 16 6.91 -18.13 70.17
C VAL A 16 5.99 -17.67 69.07
N PHE A 17 4.65 -17.54 69.31
CA PHE A 17 3.71 -17.02 68.34
C PHE A 17 4.01 -15.56 67.97
N CYS A 18 4.36 -14.73 68.97
CA CYS A 18 4.69 -13.32 68.71
C CYS A 18 5.99 -13.16 67.93
N THR A 19 7.01 -13.98 68.18
CA THR A 19 8.28 -14.00 67.43
C THR A 19 8.12 -14.55 66.02
N MET A 20 7.33 -15.61 65.85
CA MET A 20 6.95 -16.12 64.50
C MET A 20 6.21 -15.09 63.68
N ARG A 21 5.23 -14.39 64.29
CA ARG A 21 4.48 -13.32 63.64
C ARG A 21 5.38 -12.13 63.20
N LYS A 22 6.34 -11.74 64.03
CA LYS A 22 7.35 -10.71 63.69
C LYS A 22 8.29 -11.18 62.57
N LEU A 23 8.68 -12.43 62.56
CA LEU A 23 9.54 -13.04 61.56
C LEU A 23 8.80 -13.11 60.18
N ILE A 24 7.54 -13.51 60.19
CA ILE A 24 6.68 -13.53 59.01
C ILE A 24 6.48 -12.12 58.46
N LEU A 25 6.19 -11.13 59.32
CA LEU A 25 6.07 -9.73 58.91
C LEU A 25 7.39 -9.19 58.32
N PHE A 26 8.51 -9.51 58.91
CA PHE A 26 9.84 -9.11 58.45
C PHE A 26 10.16 -9.73 57.09
N LEU A 27 9.84 -11.03 56.90
CA LEU A 27 9.99 -11.71 55.59
C LEU A 27 9.04 -11.12 54.53
N LEU A 28 7.79 -10.80 54.89
CA LEU A 28 6.85 -10.11 53.99
C LEU A 28 7.37 -8.74 53.57
N ILE A 29 7.92 -7.96 54.46
CA ILE A 29 8.52 -6.65 54.17
C ILE A 29 9.74 -6.81 53.26
N LEU A 30 10.61 -7.80 53.49
CA LEU A 30 11.80 -8.09 52.68
C LEU A 30 11.47 -8.47 51.24
N PHE A 31 10.30 -9.09 50.99
CA PHE A 31 9.84 -9.45 49.63
C PHE A 31 8.98 -8.38 48.97
N ILE A 32 8.09 -7.69 49.73
CA ILE A 32 7.15 -6.74 49.17
C ILE A 32 7.81 -5.40 48.80
N VAL A 33 8.76 -4.92 49.63
CA VAL A 33 9.43 -3.64 49.37
C VAL A 33 10.24 -3.63 48.08
N PRO A 34 11.12 -4.60 47.78
CA PRO A 34 11.86 -4.61 46.52
C PRO A 34 10.93 -4.77 45.31
N LEU A 35 9.82 -5.50 45.41
CA LEU A 35 8.84 -5.60 44.35
C LEU A 35 8.16 -4.27 44.04
N HIS A 36 7.81 -3.50 45.08
CA HIS A 36 7.21 -2.15 44.91
C HIS A 36 8.22 -1.16 44.32
N VAL A 37 9.47 -1.19 44.75
CA VAL A 37 10.54 -0.32 44.21
C VAL A 37 10.83 -0.65 42.75
N ALA A 38 10.87 -1.93 42.39
CA ALA A 38 11.06 -2.38 41.00
C ALA A 38 9.87 -1.99 40.09
N ALA A 39 8.64 -2.17 40.58
CA ALA A 39 7.43 -1.76 39.86
C ALA A 39 7.39 -0.24 39.60
N GLN A 40 7.76 0.57 40.62
CA GLN A 40 7.82 2.01 40.49
C GLN A 40 8.93 2.49 39.56
N SER A 41 10.10 1.81 39.54
CA SER A 41 11.20 2.09 38.60
C SER A 41 10.81 1.78 37.16
N ASN A 42 10.11 0.68 36.96
CA ASN A 42 9.59 0.29 35.62
C ASN A 42 8.60 1.35 35.12
N GLN A 43 7.61 1.74 35.95
CA GLN A 43 6.62 2.76 35.56
C GLN A 43 7.29 4.09 35.19
N ARG A 44 8.29 4.55 35.96
CA ARG A 44 9.05 5.75 35.61
C ARG A 44 9.76 5.67 34.27
N SER A 45 10.32 4.50 33.92
CA SER A 45 10.96 4.29 32.63
C SER A 45 9.93 4.33 31.48
N LEU A 46 8.76 3.75 31.68
CA LEU A 46 7.66 3.82 30.69
C LEU A 46 7.17 5.27 30.50
N ASP A 47 6.91 6.01 31.59
CA ASP A 47 6.44 7.39 31.54
C ASP A 47 7.44 8.33 30.84
N ARG A 48 8.75 8.11 31.05
CA ARG A 48 9.80 8.84 30.35
C ARG A 48 9.83 8.48 28.86
N GLY A 49 9.71 7.21 28.54
CA GLY A 49 9.61 6.76 27.16
C GLY A 49 8.41 7.37 26.44
N ASP A 50 7.24 7.37 27.10
CA ASP A 50 6.01 7.97 26.55
C ASP A 50 6.15 9.50 26.38
N SER A 51 6.87 10.16 27.28
CA SER A 51 7.17 11.60 27.16
C SER A 51 8.10 11.88 25.96
N CYS A 52 9.09 11.04 25.74
CA CYS A 52 9.98 11.14 24.56
C CYS A 52 9.22 10.88 23.26
N MET A 53 8.30 9.90 23.23
CA MET A 53 7.46 9.62 22.06
C MET A 53 6.60 10.83 21.66
N LYS A 54 6.04 11.56 22.65
CA LYS A 54 5.22 12.76 22.39
C LYS A 54 5.99 13.91 21.73
N VAL A 55 7.30 13.96 21.91
CA VAL A 55 8.17 14.97 21.30
C VAL A 55 9.02 14.40 20.15
N TYR A 56 8.63 13.22 19.63
CA TYR A 56 9.29 12.54 18.51
C TYR A 56 10.75 12.12 18.76
N ASP A 57 11.17 12.05 20.04
CA ASP A 57 12.50 11.58 20.44
C ASP A 57 12.51 10.04 20.56
N TYR A 58 12.46 9.38 19.43
CA TYR A 58 12.39 7.93 19.35
C TYR A 58 13.66 7.21 19.84
N TYR A 59 14.80 7.91 19.88
CA TYR A 59 16.06 7.35 20.38
C TYR A 59 16.04 7.21 21.90
N ASN A 60 15.70 8.25 22.61
CA ASN A 60 15.60 8.22 24.05
C ASN A 60 14.39 7.39 24.51
N ALA A 61 13.25 7.46 23.79
CA ALA A 61 12.11 6.60 24.05
C ALA A 61 12.50 5.11 24.02
N LEU A 62 13.20 4.68 22.96
CA LEU A 62 13.70 3.31 22.83
C LEU A 62 14.61 2.90 23.99
N SER A 63 15.49 3.78 24.44
CA SER A 63 16.38 3.54 25.58
C SER A 63 15.58 3.29 26.86
N PHE A 64 14.60 4.14 27.16
CA PHE A 64 13.74 4.00 28.34
C PHE A 64 12.86 2.76 28.28
N TYR A 65 12.26 2.44 27.14
CA TYR A 65 11.47 1.22 27.00
C TYR A 65 12.32 -0.06 27.11
N LYS A 66 13.56 -0.06 26.59
CA LYS A 66 14.50 -1.18 26.81
C LYS A 66 14.91 -1.33 28.26
N GLN A 67 15.03 -0.23 29.01
CA GLN A 67 15.26 -0.27 30.45
C GLN A 67 14.05 -0.88 31.17
N ALA A 68 12.83 -0.51 30.80
CA ALA A 68 11.62 -1.11 31.33
C ALA A 68 11.52 -2.61 31.00
N GLN A 69 11.89 -3.00 29.76
CA GLN A 69 11.87 -4.39 29.31
C GLN A 69 12.75 -5.32 30.13
N LYS A 70 13.90 -4.84 30.65
CA LYS A 70 14.77 -5.64 31.53
C LYS A 70 14.08 -6.04 32.83
N GLN A 71 13.13 -5.26 33.29
CA GLN A 71 12.38 -5.51 34.52
C GLN A 71 11.09 -6.30 34.26
N ARG A 72 10.43 -6.05 33.11
CA ARG A 72 9.18 -6.68 32.71
C ARG A 72 9.12 -6.77 31.18
N ASN A 73 9.16 -8.00 30.68
CA ASN A 73 9.12 -8.26 29.24
C ASN A 73 7.72 -8.72 28.82
N ASP A 74 6.80 -7.77 28.69
CA ASP A 74 5.44 -8.03 28.27
C ASP A 74 5.14 -7.47 26.85
N ASN A 75 3.97 -7.80 26.32
CA ASN A 75 3.55 -7.40 24.98
C ASN A 75 3.43 -5.89 24.82
N ILE A 76 3.01 -5.15 25.87
CA ILE A 76 2.87 -3.69 25.85
C ILE A 76 4.23 -3.03 25.62
N ILE A 77 5.23 -3.47 26.37
CA ILE A 77 6.60 -2.93 26.24
C ILE A 77 7.20 -3.30 24.87
N LYS A 78 6.96 -4.52 24.40
CA LYS A 78 7.40 -4.94 23.06
C LYS A 78 6.79 -4.06 21.95
N MET A 79 5.50 -3.76 22.01
CA MET A 79 4.82 -2.88 21.07
C MET A 79 5.39 -1.46 21.11
N LYS A 80 5.61 -0.89 22.28
CA LYS A 80 6.25 0.44 22.43
C LYS A 80 7.67 0.49 21.85
N ILE A 81 8.47 -0.56 22.04
CA ILE A 81 9.80 -0.69 21.44
C ILE A 81 9.68 -0.80 19.91
N ALA A 82 8.72 -1.57 19.42
CA ALA A 82 8.47 -1.74 17.99
C ALA A 82 8.07 -0.42 17.32
N SER A 83 7.21 0.38 17.97
CA SER A 83 6.87 1.73 17.51
C SER A 83 8.10 2.62 17.36
N CYS A 84 9.04 2.57 18.34
CA CYS A 84 10.31 3.30 18.19
C CYS A 84 11.12 2.82 16.98
N TYR A 85 11.15 1.52 16.71
CA TYR A 85 11.82 0.98 15.51
C TYR A 85 11.12 1.41 14.23
N TYR A 86 9.79 1.39 14.21
CA TYR A 86 8.99 1.82 13.06
C TYR A 86 9.28 3.28 12.69
N PHE A 87 9.15 4.21 13.63
CA PHE A 87 9.38 5.65 13.39
C PHE A 87 10.84 6.00 13.08
N ARG A 88 11.77 5.11 13.39
CA ARG A 88 13.19 5.21 13.01
C ARG A 88 13.52 4.51 11.69
N ALA A 89 12.51 4.09 10.94
CA ALA A 89 12.66 3.29 9.71
C ALA A 89 13.49 1.99 9.89
N SER A 90 13.55 1.47 11.12
CA SER A 90 14.22 0.21 11.42
C SER A 90 13.23 -0.95 11.29
N TYR A 91 12.65 -1.11 10.08
CA TYR A 91 11.50 -1.97 9.83
C TYR A 91 11.75 -3.45 10.11
N LYS A 92 12.96 -3.96 9.82
CA LYS A 92 13.32 -5.36 10.12
C LYS A 92 13.23 -5.66 11.62
N GLN A 93 13.70 -4.75 12.48
CA GLN A 93 13.61 -4.89 13.93
C GLN A 93 12.17 -4.77 14.43
N CYS A 94 11.38 -3.85 13.86
CA CYS A 94 9.96 -3.72 14.15
C CYS A 94 9.23 -5.05 13.86
N VAL A 95 9.37 -5.59 12.66
CA VAL A 95 8.77 -6.87 12.24
C VAL A 95 9.22 -8.02 13.14
N SER A 96 10.53 -8.15 13.39
CA SER A 96 11.07 -9.22 14.23
C SER A 96 10.46 -9.20 15.64
N LEU A 97 10.25 -8.03 16.21
CA LEU A 97 9.69 -7.89 17.55
C LEU A 97 8.18 -8.14 17.57
N LEU A 98 7.42 -7.52 16.65
CA LEU A 98 5.96 -7.65 16.61
C LEU A 98 5.49 -9.06 16.26
N LYS A 99 6.25 -9.81 15.45
CA LYS A 99 5.97 -11.24 15.20
C LYS A 99 6.09 -12.12 16.47
N THR A 100 6.70 -11.64 17.57
CA THR A 100 6.71 -12.33 18.86
C THR A 100 5.47 -12.05 19.72
N VAL A 101 4.61 -11.15 19.29
CA VAL A 101 3.34 -10.81 19.94
C VAL A 101 2.22 -11.53 19.20
N SER A 102 1.30 -12.17 19.92
CA SER A 102 0.15 -12.79 19.25
C SER A 102 -0.73 -11.73 18.59
N THR A 103 -1.28 -12.04 17.43
CA THR A 103 -2.12 -11.11 16.65
C THR A 103 -3.27 -10.54 17.45
N ASP A 104 -3.90 -11.35 18.32
CA ASP A 104 -5.00 -10.94 19.18
C ASP A 104 -4.59 -9.95 20.28
N SER A 105 -3.28 -9.84 20.57
CA SER A 105 -2.72 -8.93 21.57
C SER A 105 -2.18 -7.65 20.94
N LEU A 106 -2.11 -7.56 19.59
CA LEU A 106 -1.63 -6.35 18.92
C LEU A 106 -2.69 -5.24 19.05
N THR A 107 -2.24 -4.05 19.43
CA THR A 107 -3.06 -2.85 19.30
C THR A 107 -3.25 -2.49 17.84
N HIS A 108 -4.27 -1.70 17.50
CA HIS A 108 -4.49 -1.21 16.14
C HIS A 108 -3.24 -0.57 15.53
N ASP A 109 -2.60 0.34 16.26
CA ASP A 109 -1.38 1.03 15.79
C ASP A 109 -0.22 0.06 15.57
N SER A 110 0.04 -0.84 16.52
CA SER A 110 1.13 -1.82 16.38
C SER A 110 0.89 -2.80 15.24
N PHE A 111 -0.37 -3.12 14.98
CA PHE A 111 -0.71 -3.99 13.85
C PHE A 111 -0.49 -3.27 12.50
N ARG A 112 -0.85 -1.98 12.42
CA ARG A 112 -0.53 -1.12 11.26
C ARG A 112 0.98 -0.98 11.07
N GLU A 113 1.73 -0.76 12.15
CA GLU A 113 3.20 -0.69 12.11
C GLU A 113 3.82 -1.99 11.56
N LEU A 114 3.29 -3.15 11.94
CA LEU A 114 3.71 -4.45 11.40
C LEU A 114 3.42 -4.53 9.90
N TYR A 115 2.20 -4.19 9.49
CA TYR A 115 1.77 -4.20 8.09
C TYR A 115 2.65 -3.32 7.20
N TYR A 116 2.85 -2.05 7.58
CA TYR A 116 3.68 -1.12 6.82
C TYR A 116 5.17 -1.48 6.85
N SER A 117 5.66 -2.00 7.99
CA SER A 117 7.04 -2.47 8.07
C SER A 117 7.33 -3.64 7.14
N LEU A 118 6.37 -4.56 6.98
CA LEU A 118 6.47 -5.69 6.04
C LEU A 118 6.54 -5.19 4.60
N GLY A 119 5.69 -4.24 4.21
CA GLY A 119 5.76 -3.61 2.89
C GLY A 119 7.09 -2.89 2.66
N ALA A 120 7.58 -2.15 3.66
CA ALA A 120 8.84 -1.41 3.55
C ALA A 120 10.08 -2.31 3.39
N ILE A 121 10.03 -3.57 3.86
CA ILE A 121 11.12 -4.55 3.65
C ILE A 121 10.89 -5.45 2.44
N GLY A 122 9.79 -5.26 1.69
CA GLY A 122 9.44 -6.03 0.50
C GLY A 122 8.87 -7.43 0.79
N ASP A 123 8.45 -7.71 2.02
CA ASP A 123 7.81 -8.98 2.39
C ASP A 123 6.30 -8.92 2.11
N VAL A 124 5.94 -8.85 0.81
CA VAL A 124 4.57 -8.65 0.35
C VAL A 124 3.65 -9.80 0.78
N ALA A 125 4.13 -11.04 0.77
CA ALA A 125 3.31 -12.19 1.17
C ALA A 125 2.83 -12.09 2.62
N HIS A 126 3.72 -11.75 3.55
CA HIS A 126 3.32 -11.52 4.93
C HIS A 126 2.57 -10.21 5.11
N GLN A 127 2.89 -9.16 4.34
CA GLN A 127 2.10 -7.92 4.36
C GLN A 127 0.64 -8.19 4.05
N VAL A 128 0.35 -8.94 3.00
CA VAL A 128 -1.03 -9.32 2.63
C VAL A 128 -1.67 -10.18 3.73
N PHE A 129 -0.96 -11.21 4.21
CA PHE A 129 -1.48 -12.08 5.27
C PHE A 129 -1.89 -11.30 6.53
N TYR A 130 -1.01 -10.43 7.02
CA TYR A 130 -1.32 -9.59 8.19
C TYR A 130 -2.32 -8.49 7.86
N GLY A 131 -2.31 -7.94 6.63
CA GLY A 131 -3.29 -6.97 6.15
C GLY A 131 -4.71 -7.51 6.16
N MET A 132 -4.93 -8.72 5.66
CA MET A 132 -6.22 -9.41 5.70
C MET A 132 -6.73 -9.62 7.13
N THR A 133 -5.82 -9.98 8.04
CA THR A 133 -6.16 -10.13 9.46
C THR A 133 -6.49 -8.78 10.10
N LEU A 134 -5.73 -7.74 9.79
CA LEU A 134 -5.92 -6.38 10.27
C LEU A 134 -7.27 -5.80 9.83
N VAL A 135 -7.62 -5.93 8.55
CA VAL A 135 -8.92 -5.48 8.00
C VAL A 135 -10.08 -6.23 8.68
N ARG A 136 -9.95 -7.53 8.91
CA ARG A 136 -10.97 -8.31 9.62
C ARG A 136 -11.14 -7.90 11.07
N THR A 137 -10.04 -7.52 11.75
CA THR A 137 -10.06 -7.11 13.16
C THR A 137 -10.54 -5.66 13.32
N PHE A 138 -10.19 -4.80 12.37
CA PHE A 138 -10.51 -3.36 12.37
C PHE A 138 -11.20 -2.94 11.06
N PRO A 139 -12.42 -3.42 10.77
CA PRO A 139 -13.08 -3.27 9.47
C PRO A 139 -13.47 -1.83 9.12
N ARG A 140 -13.35 -0.88 10.05
CA ARG A 140 -13.65 0.54 9.81
C ARG A 140 -12.43 1.37 9.43
N ASP A 141 -11.25 0.79 9.40
CA ASP A 141 -10.03 1.48 8.97
C ASP A 141 -9.97 1.51 7.43
N SER A 142 -10.62 2.53 6.84
CA SER A 142 -10.69 2.71 5.38
C SER A 142 -9.31 2.79 4.74
N HIS A 143 -8.36 3.40 5.45
CA HIS A 143 -7.01 3.58 4.95
C HIS A 143 -6.30 2.23 4.75
N ILE A 144 -6.37 1.35 5.75
CA ILE A 144 -5.80 0.00 5.63
C ILE A 144 -6.54 -0.84 4.59
N VAL A 145 -7.88 -0.71 4.50
CA VAL A 145 -8.64 -1.42 3.47
C VAL A 145 -8.17 -1.00 2.07
N ALA A 146 -8.08 0.31 1.82
CA ALA A 146 -7.61 0.82 0.53
C ALA A 146 -6.16 0.44 0.23
N ASP A 147 -5.27 0.52 1.22
CA ASP A 147 -3.87 0.12 1.06
C ASP A 147 -3.72 -1.38 0.75
N LEU A 148 -4.45 -2.24 1.46
CA LEU A 148 -4.48 -3.68 1.18
C LEU A 148 -4.97 -3.95 -0.25
N MET A 149 -6.05 -3.28 -0.67
CA MET A 149 -6.57 -3.41 -2.04
C MET A 149 -5.53 -2.99 -3.08
N ASN A 150 -4.79 -1.89 -2.85
CA ASN A 150 -3.72 -1.43 -3.74
C ASN A 150 -2.57 -2.46 -3.84
N VAL A 151 -2.22 -3.14 -2.73
CA VAL A 151 -1.23 -4.23 -2.76
C VAL A 151 -1.76 -5.43 -3.54
N LEU A 152 -3.03 -5.79 -3.37
CA LEU A 152 -3.67 -6.93 -4.04
C LEU A 152 -3.77 -6.74 -5.56
N VAL A 153 -3.96 -5.52 -6.07
CA VAL A 153 -4.00 -5.21 -7.52
C VAL A 153 -2.63 -4.98 -8.12
N SER A 154 -1.56 -4.98 -7.32
CA SER A 154 -0.21 -4.76 -7.84
C SER A 154 0.20 -5.89 -8.80
N PRO A 155 1.01 -5.59 -9.85
CA PRO A 155 1.45 -6.60 -10.81
C PRO A 155 2.22 -7.77 -10.18
N ASP A 156 2.85 -7.55 -9.05
CA ASP A 156 3.64 -8.57 -8.34
C ASP A 156 2.76 -9.55 -7.56
N TYR A 157 1.50 -9.20 -7.28
CA TYR A 157 0.59 -10.04 -6.50
C TYR A 157 -0.61 -10.55 -7.30
N ASP A 158 -1.22 -9.72 -8.13
CA ASP A 158 -2.29 -10.02 -9.12
C ASP A 158 -3.49 -10.79 -8.53
N HIS A 159 -4.06 -10.24 -7.45
CA HIS A 159 -5.28 -10.74 -6.80
C HIS A 159 -6.37 -9.68 -6.75
N SER A 160 -6.71 -9.14 -7.90
CA SER A 160 -7.71 -8.08 -8.04
C SER A 160 -9.11 -8.51 -7.63
N ASP A 161 -9.45 -9.80 -7.75
CA ASP A 161 -10.69 -10.39 -7.25
C ASP A 161 -10.85 -10.23 -5.73
N MET A 162 -9.77 -10.45 -4.98
CA MET A 162 -9.76 -10.23 -3.53
C MET A 162 -9.88 -8.75 -3.19
N ALA A 163 -9.23 -7.85 -3.95
CA ALA A 163 -9.39 -6.42 -3.77
C ALA A 163 -10.85 -5.98 -3.96
N VAL A 164 -11.53 -6.49 -4.98
CA VAL A 164 -12.96 -6.27 -5.18
C VAL A 164 -13.76 -6.73 -3.96
N TYR A 165 -13.49 -7.94 -3.46
CA TYR A 165 -14.19 -8.47 -2.29
C TYR A 165 -14.09 -7.53 -1.07
N TYR A 166 -12.87 -7.09 -0.71
CA TYR A 166 -12.67 -6.20 0.44
C TYR A 166 -13.30 -4.81 0.23
N GLY A 167 -13.22 -4.27 -0.97
CA GLY A 167 -13.83 -2.99 -1.30
C GLY A 167 -15.35 -3.03 -1.25
N GLU A 168 -15.97 -4.07 -1.82
CA GLU A 168 -17.43 -4.26 -1.77
C GLU A 168 -17.92 -4.49 -0.34
N ASP A 169 -17.17 -5.25 0.47
CA ASP A 169 -17.51 -5.50 1.87
C ASP A 169 -17.46 -4.19 2.69
N TYR A 170 -16.42 -3.39 2.54
CA TYR A 170 -16.33 -2.08 3.18
C TYR A 170 -17.48 -1.15 2.76
N CYS A 171 -17.81 -1.11 1.47
CA CYS A 171 -18.86 -0.25 0.93
C CYS A 171 -20.27 -0.58 1.45
N LYS A 172 -20.49 -1.73 2.08
CA LYS A 172 -21.75 -2.03 2.80
C LYS A 172 -21.94 -1.12 4.02
N THR A 173 -20.85 -0.64 4.61
CA THR A 173 -20.89 0.23 5.80
C THR A 173 -20.70 1.70 5.44
N ASP A 174 -19.84 2.02 4.49
CA ASP A 174 -19.57 3.37 4.00
C ASP A 174 -19.34 3.36 2.48
N SER A 175 -20.44 3.51 1.73
CA SER A 175 -20.44 3.50 0.26
C SER A 175 -19.87 4.78 -0.37
N PHE A 176 -19.64 5.84 0.42
CA PHE A 176 -19.15 7.13 -0.06
C PHE A 176 -17.67 7.39 0.26
N ASN A 177 -17.02 6.49 0.96
CA ASN A 177 -15.60 6.63 1.25
C ASN A 177 -14.78 6.73 -0.05
N THR A 178 -14.16 7.88 -0.29
CA THR A 178 -13.47 8.16 -1.56
C THR A 178 -12.20 7.34 -1.73
N GLU A 179 -11.49 7.07 -0.64
CA GLU A 179 -10.23 6.32 -0.64
C GLU A 179 -10.48 4.87 -1.06
N VAL A 180 -11.44 4.21 -0.42
CA VAL A 180 -11.82 2.82 -0.76
C VAL A 180 -12.46 2.76 -2.15
N ASN A 181 -13.32 3.73 -2.52
CA ASN A 181 -13.90 3.75 -3.87
C ASN A 181 -12.85 3.98 -4.97
N ARG A 182 -11.75 4.71 -4.71
CA ARG A 182 -10.65 4.83 -5.67
C ARG A 182 -9.97 3.49 -5.91
N ALA A 183 -9.63 2.78 -4.83
CA ALA A 183 -9.02 1.45 -4.92
C ALA A 183 -9.98 0.43 -5.55
N LEU A 184 -11.29 0.49 -5.21
CA LEU A 184 -12.31 -0.39 -5.78
C LEU A 184 -12.53 -0.15 -7.28
N GLY A 185 -12.48 1.12 -7.73
CA GLY A 185 -12.56 1.45 -9.15
C GLY A 185 -11.39 0.87 -9.94
N GLU A 186 -10.17 0.90 -9.40
CA GLU A 186 -9.00 0.28 -9.98
C GLU A 186 -9.13 -1.25 -10.00
N ALA A 187 -9.53 -1.87 -8.89
CA ALA A 187 -9.75 -3.31 -8.81
C ALA A 187 -10.80 -3.80 -9.82
N TYR A 188 -11.92 -3.09 -9.96
CA TYR A 188 -12.91 -3.40 -11.01
C TYR A 188 -12.33 -3.28 -12.42
N PHE A 189 -11.45 -2.30 -12.67
CA PHE A 189 -10.79 -2.18 -13.97
C PHE A 189 -9.90 -3.38 -14.26
N MET A 190 -9.09 -3.83 -13.29
CA MET A 190 -8.24 -5.02 -13.42
C MET A 190 -9.07 -6.28 -13.66
N GLU A 191 -10.19 -6.45 -12.96
CA GLU A 191 -11.17 -7.53 -13.16
C GLU A 191 -11.99 -7.39 -14.45
N ARG A 192 -11.73 -6.38 -15.29
CA ARG A 192 -12.47 -6.08 -16.52
C ARG A 192 -13.98 -5.83 -16.29
N LYS A 193 -14.35 -5.47 -15.06
CA LYS A 193 -15.72 -5.06 -14.68
C LYS A 193 -15.90 -3.57 -14.97
N PHE A 194 -15.84 -3.20 -16.26
CA PHE A 194 -15.71 -1.81 -16.70
C PHE A 194 -16.89 -0.92 -16.31
N GLU A 195 -18.11 -1.43 -16.35
CA GLU A 195 -19.30 -0.64 -15.93
C GLU A 195 -19.26 -0.33 -14.42
N GLN A 196 -18.87 -1.32 -13.60
CA GLN A 196 -18.69 -1.11 -12.15
C GLN A 196 -17.56 -0.11 -11.88
N CYS A 197 -16.45 -0.20 -12.60
CA CYS A 197 -15.36 0.77 -12.54
C CYS A 197 -15.86 2.20 -12.79
N ILE A 198 -16.58 2.44 -13.88
CA ILE A 198 -17.13 3.75 -14.25
C ILE A 198 -18.09 4.25 -13.18
N ASN A 199 -19.02 3.40 -12.72
CA ASN A 199 -20.03 3.78 -11.73
C ASN A 199 -19.39 4.11 -10.37
N THR A 200 -18.33 3.40 -9.99
CA THR A 200 -17.57 3.68 -8.77
C THR A 200 -16.84 5.00 -8.86
N TYR A 201 -16.15 5.29 -9.95
CA TYR A 201 -15.49 6.58 -10.13
C TYR A 201 -16.46 7.74 -10.30
N ARG A 202 -17.67 7.53 -10.83
CA ARG A 202 -18.72 8.58 -10.83
C ARG A 202 -19.07 9.03 -9.41
N ARG A 203 -19.12 8.11 -8.43
CA ARG A 203 -19.36 8.50 -7.02
C ARG A 203 -18.20 9.34 -6.48
N VAL A 204 -16.96 8.95 -6.78
CA VAL A 204 -15.75 9.71 -6.40
C VAL A 204 -15.77 11.12 -7.01
N PHE A 205 -16.11 11.25 -8.28
CA PHE A 205 -16.21 12.55 -8.96
C PHE A 205 -17.35 13.42 -8.43
N ALA A 206 -18.48 12.83 -8.02
CA ALA A 206 -19.63 13.54 -7.49
C ALA A 206 -19.33 14.30 -6.18
N VAL A 207 -18.35 13.84 -5.40
CA VAL A 207 -17.89 14.54 -4.18
C VAL A 207 -16.69 15.47 -4.44
N GLY A 208 -16.37 15.71 -5.71
CA GLY A 208 -15.29 16.63 -6.11
C GLY A 208 -13.87 16.03 -6.02
N ASP A 209 -13.74 14.76 -5.67
CA ASP A 209 -12.44 14.09 -5.62
C ASP A 209 -12.06 13.56 -7.01
N THR A 210 -11.01 14.15 -7.60
CA THR A 210 -10.55 13.80 -8.94
C THR A 210 -9.05 13.63 -8.93
N THR A 211 -8.57 12.44 -9.30
CA THR A 211 -7.15 12.12 -9.42
C THR A 211 -6.80 11.71 -10.85
N TYR A 212 -5.51 11.74 -11.18
CA TYR A 212 -5.03 11.23 -12.48
C TYR A 212 -5.47 9.78 -12.71
N ASN A 213 -5.28 8.92 -11.70
CA ASN A 213 -5.61 7.49 -11.81
C ASN A 213 -7.12 7.27 -12.01
N SER A 214 -7.98 8.00 -11.27
CA SER A 214 -9.43 7.88 -11.42
C SER A 214 -9.90 8.27 -12.83
N LEU A 215 -9.32 9.32 -13.41
CA LEU A 215 -9.58 9.70 -14.80
C LEU A 215 -9.04 8.68 -15.80
N TYR A 216 -7.82 8.20 -15.57
CA TYR A 216 -7.14 7.25 -16.44
C TYR A 216 -7.87 5.91 -16.52
N TYR A 217 -8.25 5.31 -15.39
CA TYR A 217 -8.99 4.05 -15.37
C TYR A 217 -10.42 4.19 -15.90
N THR A 218 -11.09 5.33 -15.61
CA THR A 218 -12.40 5.64 -16.21
C THR A 218 -12.30 5.70 -17.73
N ALA A 219 -11.28 6.39 -18.25
CA ALA A 219 -11.06 6.51 -19.68
C ALA A 219 -10.75 5.14 -20.33
N GLY A 220 -9.89 4.35 -19.66
CA GLY A 220 -9.58 2.99 -20.09
C GLY A 220 -10.81 2.09 -20.14
N ALA A 221 -11.67 2.15 -19.12
CA ALA A 221 -12.91 1.40 -19.07
C ALA A 221 -13.86 1.78 -20.22
N PHE A 222 -14.00 3.08 -20.53
CA PHE A 222 -14.77 3.54 -21.70
C PHE A 222 -14.15 3.05 -23.01
N ALA A 223 -12.81 3.05 -23.14
CA ALA A 223 -12.12 2.57 -24.33
C ALA A 223 -12.36 1.06 -24.57
N TYR A 224 -12.28 0.24 -23.51
CA TYR A 224 -12.58 -1.20 -23.61
C TYR A 224 -14.05 -1.50 -23.92
N MET A 225 -14.94 -0.57 -23.59
CA MET A 225 -16.36 -0.65 -23.97
C MET A 225 -16.67 0.01 -25.32
N GLU A 226 -15.65 0.34 -26.10
CA GLU A 226 -15.75 1.00 -27.43
C GLU A 226 -16.47 2.36 -27.40
N ARG A 227 -16.60 2.98 -26.21
CA ARG A 227 -17.19 4.32 -26.01
C ARG A 227 -16.11 5.39 -26.17
N LEU A 228 -15.57 5.48 -27.39
CA LEU A 228 -14.33 6.19 -27.71
C LEU A 228 -14.37 7.70 -27.40
N ASP A 229 -15.49 8.38 -27.64
CA ASP A 229 -15.61 9.81 -27.31
C ASP A 229 -15.49 10.07 -25.80
N SER A 230 -16.11 9.23 -24.99
CA SER A 230 -15.98 9.30 -23.54
C SER A 230 -14.55 9.00 -23.10
N ALA A 231 -13.91 8.01 -23.71
CA ALA A 231 -12.52 7.67 -23.43
C ALA A 231 -11.57 8.84 -23.73
N VAL A 232 -11.70 9.48 -24.90
CA VAL A 232 -10.91 10.67 -25.25
C VAL A 232 -11.14 11.81 -24.24
N TYR A 233 -12.39 12.07 -23.85
CA TYR A 233 -12.72 13.11 -22.89
C TYR A 233 -12.01 12.91 -21.54
N TYR A 234 -12.04 11.70 -20.98
CA TYR A 234 -11.42 11.40 -19.71
C TYR A 234 -9.89 11.30 -19.80
N PHE A 235 -9.32 10.70 -20.87
CA PHE A 235 -7.88 10.71 -21.09
C PHE A 235 -7.33 12.12 -21.26
N ALA A 236 -8.00 12.98 -22.02
CA ALA A 236 -7.59 14.39 -22.18
C ALA A 236 -7.56 15.14 -20.84
N LYS A 237 -8.54 14.90 -19.97
CA LYS A 237 -8.53 15.43 -18.59
C LYS A 237 -7.34 14.89 -17.77
N ALA A 238 -7.05 13.60 -17.85
CA ALA A 238 -5.91 13.00 -17.17
C ALA A 238 -4.59 13.61 -17.65
N VAL A 239 -4.40 13.72 -18.96
CA VAL A 239 -3.22 14.36 -19.57
C VAL A 239 -3.09 15.83 -19.17
N LYS A 240 -4.21 16.59 -19.12
CA LYS A 240 -4.19 17.97 -18.64
C LYS A 240 -3.72 18.06 -17.18
N MET A 241 -4.11 17.10 -16.34
CA MET A 241 -3.69 17.05 -14.92
C MET A 241 -2.22 16.69 -14.75
N LYS A 242 -1.72 15.73 -15.53
CA LYS A 242 -0.30 15.30 -15.52
C LYS A 242 0.27 15.23 -16.94
N PRO A 243 0.67 16.37 -17.53
CA PRO A 243 1.07 16.43 -18.94
C PRO A 243 2.39 15.73 -19.29
N LYS A 244 3.17 15.33 -18.29
CA LYS A 244 4.41 14.56 -18.44
C LYS A 244 4.24 13.05 -18.20
N MET A 245 3.02 12.57 -18.01
CA MET A 245 2.76 11.14 -17.88
C MET A 245 2.62 10.51 -19.27
N ALA A 246 3.70 9.93 -19.75
CA ALA A 246 3.78 9.35 -21.10
C ALA A 246 2.68 8.31 -21.39
N VAL A 247 2.31 7.48 -20.39
CA VAL A 247 1.25 6.46 -20.54
C VAL A 247 -0.11 7.09 -20.86
N GLY A 248 -0.46 8.22 -20.24
CA GLY A 248 -1.71 8.92 -20.54
C GLY A 248 -1.75 9.46 -21.96
N LEU A 249 -0.66 10.08 -22.43
CA LEU A 249 -0.49 10.56 -23.80
C LEU A 249 -0.57 9.43 -24.81
N TYR A 250 0.11 8.32 -24.55
CA TYR A 250 0.07 7.12 -25.39
C TYR A 250 -1.37 6.60 -25.54
N ARG A 251 -2.06 6.37 -24.41
CA ARG A 251 -3.44 5.87 -24.43
C ARG A 251 -4.40 6.81 -25.14
N LEU A 252 -4.25 8.12 -24.91
CA LEU A 252 -5.05 9.14 -25.61
C LEU A 252 -4.84 9.05 -27.11
N GLY A 253 -3.59 9.03 -27.58
CA GLY A 253 -3.30 8.93 -29.01
C GLY A 253 -3.79 7.65 -29.67
N VAL A 254 -3.74 6.51 -28.95
CA VAL A 254 -4.31 5.24 -29.46
C VAL A 254 -5.82 5.35 -29.66
N VAL A 255 -6.55 5.90 -28.67
CA VAL A 255 -8.01 6.04 -28.76
C VAL A 255 -8.40 7.09 -29.82
N GLU A 256 -7.62 8.16 -29.95
CA GLU A 256 -7.82 9.17 -31.01
C GLU A 256 -7.63 8.57 -32.42
N THR A 257 -6.65 7.65 -32.58
CA THR A 257 -6.48 6.90 -33.84
C THR A 257 -7.73 6.09 -34.16
N GLN A 258 -8.28 5.37 -33.17
CA GLN A 258 -9.50 4.57 -33.34
C GLN A 258 -10.72 5.44 -33.67
N LEU A 259 -10.78 6.64 -33.11
CA LEU A 259 -11.87 7.61 -33.34
C LEU A 259 -11.71 8.39 -34.68
N GLY A 260 -10.59 8.22 -35.36
CA GLY A 260 -10.29 8.94 -36.61
C GLY A 260 -9.74 10.36 -36.44
N ARG A 261 -9.34 10.74 -35.22
CA ARG A 261 -8.70 12.03 -34.92
C ARG A 261 -7.18 11.96 -35.14
N TYR A 262 -6.79 11.68 -36.36
CA TYR A 262 -5.42 11.25 -36.68
C TYR A 262 -4.33 12.30 -36.40
N GLU A 263 -4.59 13.59 -36.61
CA GLU A 263 -3.63 14.67 -36.33
C GLU A 263 -3.34 14.77 -34.82
N ASP A 264 -4.38 14.79 -33.99
CA ASP A 264 -4.25 14.81 -32.53
C ASP A 264 -3.54 13.55 -32.02
N ALA A 265 -3.90 12.39 -32.58
CA ALA A 265 -3.27 11.11 -32.27
C ALA A 265 -1.77 11.14 -32.49
N VAL A 266 -1.31 11.58 -33.67
CA VAL A 266 0.12 11.66 -33.98
C VAL A 266 0.82 12.65 -33.06
N LEU A 267 0.20 13.78 -32.75
CA LEU A 267 0.74 14.77 -31.81
C LEU A 267 0.96 14.19 -30.41
N HIS A 268 -0.06 13.48 -29.87
CA HIS A 268 0.03 12.89 -28.54
C HIS A 268 0.98 11.70 -28.48
N LEU A 269 0.97 10.85 -29.52
CA LEU A 269 1.90 9.71 -29.62
C LEU A 269 3.36 10.19 -29.74
N LYS A 270 3.61 11.25 -30.49
CA LYS A 270 4.96 11.84 -30.58
C LYS A 270 5.45 12.34 -29.23
N LYS A 271 4.61 13.10 -28.51
CA LYS A 271 4.92 13.54 -27.14
C LYS A 271 5.15 12.37 -26.19
N ALA A 272 4.38 11.31 -26.31
CA ALA A 272 4.59 10.10 -25.52
C ALA A 272 5.98 9.48 -25.81
N ALA A 273 6.35 9.36 -27.08
CA ALA A 273 7.67 8.83 -27.46
C ALA A 273 8.83 9.65 -26.91
N GLU A 274 8.68 10.98 -26.85
CA GLU A 274 9.71 11.90 -26.32
C GLU A 274 9.89 11.76 -24.79
N LEU A 275 8.86 11.29 -24.06
CA LEU A 275 8.84 11.18 -22.61
C LEU A 275 9.15 9.78 -22.09
N TYR A 276 9.03 8.75 -22.92
CA TYR A 276 9.37 7.40 -22.52
C TYR A 276 10.88 7.20 -22.53
N GLU A 277 11.39 6.53 -21.49
CA GLU A 277 12.69 5.86 -21.61
C GLU A 277 12.55 4.71 -22.61
N PRO A 278 13.64 4.31 -23.32
CA PRO A 278 13.56 3.41 -24.46
C PRO A 278 13.13 1.99 -24.06
N ASP A 279 11.82 1.79 -23.92
CA ASP A 279 11.18 0.48 -23.93
C ASP A 279 10.89 0.09 -25.37
N LYS A 280 11.59 -0.95 -25.86
CA LYS A 280 11.51 -1.37 -27.28
C LYS A 280 10.08 -1.74 -27.70
N SER A 281 9.35 -2.48 -26.88
CA SER A 281 7.99 -2.93 -27.18
C SER A 281 7.02 -1.76 -27.26
N LEU A 282 7.14 -0.82 -26.35
CA LEU A 282 6.28 0.35 -26.31
C LEU A 282 6.59 1.32 -27.44
N MET A 283 7.88 1.57 -27.75
CA MET A 283 8.29 2.40 -28.88
C MET A 283 7.83 1.81 -30.21
N PHE A 284 7.93 0.49 -30.37
CA PHE A 284 7.34 -0.20 -31.52
C PHE A 284 5.85 0.13 -31.66
N THR A 285 5.09 -0.02 -30.57
CA THR A 285 3.63 0.19 -30.59
C THR A 285 3.28 1.65 -30.86
N ILE A 286 4.01 2.61 -30.30
CA ILE A 286 3.82 4.05 -30.56
C ILE A 286 4.02 4.37 -32.04
N TYR A 287 5.16 3.99 -32.62
CA TYR A 287 5.47 4.28 -34.02
C TYR A 287 4.54 3.51 -35.00
N LYS A 288 4.13 2.29 -34.65
CA LYS A 288 3.14 1.54 -35.43
C LYS A 288 1.81 2.33 -35.50
N ASN A 289 1.28 2.81 -34.36
CA ASN A 289 0.04 3.60 -34.33
C ASN A 289 0.18 4.96 -35.04
N MET A 290 1.34 5.62 -34.95
CA MET A 290 1.60 6.84 -35.73
C MET A 290 1.56 6.54 -37.24
N GLY A 291 2.16 5.44 -37.68
CA GLY A 291 2.13 5.00 -39.06
C GLY A 291 0.74 4.65 -39.54
N GLU A 292 -0.06 3.97 -38.73
CA GLU A 292 -1.47 3.66 -39.03
C GLU A 292 -2.31 4.96 -39.17
N SER A 293 -2.15 5.91 -38.25
CA SER A 293 -2.83 7.22 -38.36
C SER A 293 -2.49 7.94 -39.67
N ARG A 294 -1.21 7.97 -40.05
CA ARG A 294 -0.78 8.60 -41.29
C ARG A 294 -1.24 7.84 -42.54
N LEU A 295 -1.33 6.50 -42.47
CA LEU A 295 -1.91 5.70 -43.53
C LEU A 295 -3.38 6.03 -43.79
N CYS A 296 -4.18 6.15 -42.72
CA CYS A 296 -5.59 6.54 -42.76
C CYS A 296 -5.79 7.94 -43.38
N GLN A 297 -4.84 8.85 -43.15
CA GLN A 297 -4.81 10.19 -43.77
C GLN A 297 -4.27 10.17 -45.22
N LYS A 298 -3.96 9.00 -45.79
CA LYS A 298 -3.32 8.84 -47.08
C LYS A 298 -1.94 9.51 -47.17
N ASN A 299 -1.31 9.84 -46.05
CA ASN A 299 0.06 10.32 -46.01
C ASN A 299 1.03 9.10 -46.03
N PHE A 300 1.13 8.48 -47.16
CA PHE A 300 1.84 7.22 -47.34
C PHE A 300 3.34 7.32 -47.06
N LYS A 301 3.94 8.49 -47.28
CA LYS A 301 5.38 8.72 -46.99
C LYS A 301 5.67 8.69 -45.50
N GLU A 302 4.90 9.42 -44.71
CA GLU A 302 5.07 9.40 -43.28
C GLU A 302 4.70 8.07 -42.65
N ALA A 303 3.64 7.40 -43.14
CA ALA A 303 3.27 6.06 -42.71
C ALA A 303 4.45 5.08 -42.92
N TYR A 304 5.09 5.12 -44.07
CA TYR A 304 6.26 4.30 -44.37
C TYR A 304 7.45 4.58 -43.45
N LEU A 305 7.69 5.84 -43.14
CA LEU A 305 8.76 6.25 -42.20
C LEU A 305 8.49 5.76 -40.79
N TYR A 306 7.29 6.00 -40.24
CA TYR A 306 6.94 5.60 -38.88
C TYR A 306 6.94 4.08 -38.72
N TRP A 307 6.44 3.32 -39.69
CA TRP A 307 6.56 1.86 -39.68
C TRP A 307 8.02 1.39 -39.75
N GLY A 308 8.90 2.14 -40.44
CA GLY A 308 10.34 1.91 -40.41
C GLY A 308 10.95 2.13 -39.02
N TYR A 309 10.52 3.17 -38.32
CA TYR A 309 10.95 3.40 -36.94
C TYR A 309 10.44 2.31 -35.98
N ALA A 310 9.18 1.86 -36.15
CA ALA A 310 8.66 0.74 -35.38
C ALA A 310 9.52 -0.53 -35.55
N LEU A 311 9.79 -0.92 -36.79
CA LEU A 311 10.60 -2.09 -37.12
C LEU A 311 12.07 -2.00 -36.64
N ALA A 312 12.57 -0.81 -36.35
CA ALA A 312 13.90 -0.64 -35.75
C ALA A 312 13.95 -1.10 -34.27
N TYR A 313 12.79 -1.19 -33.62
CA TYR A 313 12.70 -1.64 -32.22
C TYR A 313 12.34 -3.11 -32.09
N VAL A 314 11.43 -3.61 -32.94
CA VAL A 314 10.94 -5.00 -32.90
C VAL A 314 10.76 -5.53 -34.33
N ASP A 315 11.24 -6.73 -34.57
CA ASP A 315 11.00 -7.44 -35.81
C ASP A 315 9.54 -7.95 -35.84
N ASP A 316 8.75 -7.42 -36.78
CA ASP A 316 7.35 -7.80 -37.02
C ASP A 316 7.17 -8.06 -38.53
N ASN A 317 7.03 -9.33 -38.90
CA ASN A 317 6.94 -9.74 -40.29
C ASN A 317 5.69 -9.19 -41.00
N ASP A 318 4.56 -9.06 -40.30
CA ASP A 318 3.31 -8.52 -40.87
C ASP A 318 3.49 -7.02 -41.16
N LEU A 319 4.03 -6.26 -40.23
CA LEU A 319 4.31 -4.84 -40.42
C LEU A 319 5.37 -4.61 -41.51
N ALA A 320 6.40 -5.47 -41.58
CA ALA A 320 7.44 -5.38 -42.59
C ALA A 320 6.88 -5.59 -44.01
N GLU A 321 5.98 -6.58 -44.21
CA GLU A 321 5.34 -6.82 -45.50
C GLU A 321 4.37 -5.67 -45.86
N LYS A 322 3.56 -5.18 -44.89
CA LYS A 322 2.73 -3.98 -45.10
C LYS A 322 3.57 -2.77 -45.55
N ARG A 323 4.68 -2.54 -44.85
CA ARG A 323 5.62 -1.45 -45.21
C ARG A 323 6.20 -1.63 -46.60
N LYS A 324 6.58 -2.85 -46.98
CA LYS A 324 7.13 -3.18 -48.33
C LYS A 324 6.11 -2.92 -49.41
N VAL A 325 4.85 -3.34 -49.23
CA VAL A 325 3.75 -3.06 -50.17
C VAL A 325 3.55 -1.55 -50.33
N LEU A 326 3.53 -0.81 -49.19
CA LEU A 326 3.41 0.63 -49.19
C LEU A 326 4.58 1.30 -49.92
N GLY A 327 5.81 0.82 -49.70
CA GLY A 327 7.03 1.29 -50.37
C GLY A 327 6.96 1.19 -51.86
N LYS A 328 6.47 0.06 -52.41
CA LYS A 328 6.21 -0.10 -53.86
C LYS A 328 5.22 0.94 -54.36
N ARG A 329 4.14 1.19 -53.62
CA ARG A 329 3.10 2.18 -53.97
C ARG A 329 3.62 3.60 -54.09
N ILE A 330 4.54 4.02 -53.23
CA ILE A 330 5.10 5.38 -53.18
C ILE A 330 6.36 5.54 -54.05
N GLY A 331 6.80 4.48 -54.71
CA GLY A 331 8.03 4.51 -55.52
C GLY A 331 9.31 4.65 -54.68
N ALA A 332 9.26 4.27 -53.40
CA ALA A 332 10.39 4.35 -52.49
C ALA A 332 11.42 3.22 -52.68
N SER A 333 11.75 2.88 -53.93
CA SER A 333 12.73 1.84 -54.27
C SER A 333 14.19 2.19 -53.92
N PHE A 334 14.43 3.41 -53.49
CA PHE A 334 15.76 3.98 -53.15
C PHE A 334 16.00 4.21 -51.65
N VAL A 335 15.10 3.84 -50.80
CA VAL A 335 15.33 3.85 -49.37
C VAL A 335 15.86 2.47 -48.96
N LYS A 336 17.16 2.32 -49.11
CA LYS A 336 17.93 1.20 -48.55
C LYS A 336 18.37 1.53 -47.13
#